data_ff2afa70e44b21720ee8af2b2b64ddf4
#
_entry.id   ff2afa70e44b21720ee8af2b2b64ddf4
#
_cell.length_a   1.000
_cell.length_b   1.000
_cell.length_c   1.000
_cell.angle_alpha   90.00
_cell.angle_beta   90.00
_cell.angle_gamma   90.00
#
_symmetry.space_group_name_H-M   'P 1'
#
loop_
_entity.id
_entity.type
_entity.pdbx_description
1 polymer ?
#
loop_
_entity_poly.entity_id
_entity_poly.type
_entity_poly.pdbx_seq_one_letter_code
_entity_poly.pdbx_strand_id
1 'polypeptide(L)'
;MARAFLIVIDSVGIGGAPDADQFFNGTLPDTGANTVGHIAGAVDLKVPTLDALGLGAAVKLASGSTAAGLDAVPTGAWGAATEVSRGKDTPSGHWELAGVPVPWEWHTFPDTDPAFPPALTAQICAAAGTEGILGN
;
A
#
# COMPACT_ATOMS: atom_id res chain seq x y z
N MET A 1 3.69 23.26 -23.68
CA MET A 1 4.35 22.67 -22.49
C MET A 1 3.91 21.22 -22.36
N ALA A 2 4.84 20.31 -22.17
CA ALA A 2 4.51 18.94 -21.82
C ALA A 2 3.94 18.89 -20.39
N ARG A 3 2.95 18.02 -20.15
CA ARG A 3 2.36 17.79 -18.82
C ARG A 3 2.54 16.33 -18.45
N ALA A 4 2.84 16.06 -17.20
CA ALA A 4 2.84 14.72 -16.62
C ALA A 4 1.78 14.66 -15.52
N PHE A 5 1.08 13.53 -15.42
CA PHE A 5 0.10 13.26 -14.38
C PHE A 5 0.49 11.97 -13.69
N LEU A 6 0.66 12.03 -12.37
CA LEU A 6 0.81 10.86 -11.52
C LEU A 6 -0.54 10.59 -10.85
N ILE A 7 -1.09 9.40 -11.10
CA ILE A 7 -2.35 8.96 -10.49
C ILE A 7 -2.03 7.81 -9.57
N VAL A 8 -2.30 7.98 -8.28
CA VAL A 8 -2.16 6.94 -7.25
C VAL A 8 -3.55 6.39 -6.93
N ILE A 9 -3.70 5.08 -7.05
CA ILE A 9 -4.92 4.38 -6.60
C ILE A 9 -4.60 3.83 -5.23
N ASP A 10 -5.11 4.49 -4.21
CA ASP A 10 -4.85 4.16 -2.82
C ASP A 10 -5.37 2.75 -2.47
N SER A 11 -4.67 2.08 -1.57
CA SER A 11 -4.97 0.71 -1.10
C SER A 11 -4.98 -0.36 -2.20
N VAL A 12 -4.45 -0.08 -3.39
CA VAL A 12 -4.37 -1.05 -4.50
C VAL A 12 -2.95 -1.55 -4.67
N GLY A 13 -2.72 -2.81 -4.26
CA GLY A 13 -1.46 -3.51 -4.45
C GLY A 13 -1.54 -4.62 -5.49
N ILE A 14 -0.40 -4.98 -6.08
CA ILE A 14 -0.28 -6.05 -7.07
C ILE A 14 0.66 -7.18 -6.64
N GLY A 15 1.18 -7.12 -5.40
CA GLY A 15 2.07 -8.10 -4.81
C GLY A 15 2.44 -7.72 -3.39
N GLY A 16 3.06 -8.61 -2.64
CA GLY A 16 3.58 -8.37 -1.30
C GLY A 16 4.98 -7.78 -1.31
N ALA A 17 5.34 -7.07 -0.23
CA ALA A 17 6.71 -6.65 0.01
C ALA A 17 7.62 -7.88 0.27
N PRO A 18 8.94 -7.80 -0.02
CA PRO A 18 9.87 -8.91 0.22
C PRO A 18 9.98 -9.32 1.69
N ASP A 19 9.71 -8.40 2.60
CA ASP A 19 9.75 -8.55 4.05
C ASP A 19 8.35 -8.65 4.70
N ALA A 20 7.32 -8.94 3.90
CA ALA A 20 5.94 -9.03 4.36
C ALA A 20 5.73 -10.05 5.48
N ASP A 21 6.58 -11.07 5.58
CA ASP A 21 6.59 -12.08 6.63
C ASP A 21 7.01 -11.53 8.01
N GLN A 22 7.58 -10.34 8.06
CA GLN A 22 7.96 -9.64 9.30
C GLN A 22 6.82 -8.78 9.87
N PHE A 23 5.75 -8.59 9.11
CA PHE A 23 4.59 -7.80 9.51
C PHE A 23 3.38 -8.68 9.74
N PHE A 24 2.60 -8.37 10.77
CA PHE A 24 1.48 -9.20 11.21
C PHE A 24 0.23 -8.36 11.42
N ASN A 25 -0.92 -8.96 11.11
CA ASN A 25 -2.22 -8.50 11.54
C ASN A 25 -2.74 -9.52 12.58
N GLY A 26 -2.61 -9.17 13.85
CA GLY A 26 -2.77 -10.15 14.94
C GLY A 26 -1.73 -11.26 14.85
N THR A 27 -2.15 -12.49 14.59
CA THR A 27 -1.27 -13.65 14.43
C THR A 27 -0.98 -14.03 12.97
N LEU A 28 -1.61 -13.36 12.01
CA LEU A 28 -1.48 -13.67 10.59
C LEU A 28 -0.38 -12.79 9.96
N PRO A 29 0.63 -13.40 9.31
CA PRO A 29 1.63 -12.63 8.59
C PRO A 29 0.99 -11.94 7.37
N ASP A 30 1.53 -10.79 6.99
CA ASP A 30 1.03 -9.99 5.88
C ASP A 30 1.57 -10.47 4.52
N THR A 31 1.71 -11.76 4.37
CA THR A 31 2.18 -12.42 3.15
C THR A 31 1.02 -12.63 2.16
N GLY A 32 1.36 -12.70 0.87
CA GLY A 32 0.39 -13.00 -0.19
C GLY A 32 -0.50 -11.82 -0.60
N ALA A 33 -0.15 -10.59 -0.22
CA ALA A 33 -0.87 -9.39 -0.63
C ALA A 33 -0.89 -9.26 -2.16
N ASN A 34 -2.09 -9.17 -2.74
CA ASN A 34 -2.33 -8.95 -4.17
C ASN A 34 -3.77 -8.50 -4.38
N THR A 35 -4.06 -7.25 -4.05
CA THR A 35 -5.42 -6.70 -4.08
C THR A 35 -6.08 -6.89 -5.46
N VAL A 36 -5.38 -6.55 -6.53
CA VAL A 36 -5.92 -6.68 -7.90
C VAL A 36 -6.19 -8.15 -8.25
N GLY A 37 -5.26 -9.04 -7.95
CA GLY A 37 -5.42 -10.47 -8.21
C GLY A 37 -6.56 -11.09 -7.42
N HIS A 38 -6.71 -10.73 -6.15
CA HIS A 38 -7.80 -11.21 -5.29
C HIS A 38 -9.17 -10.68 -5.74
N ILE A 39 -9.26 -9.40 -6.12
CA ILE A 39 -10.51 -8.84 -6.66
C ILE A 39 -10.87 -9.54 -7.98
N ALA A 40 -9.91 -9.70 -8.87
CA ALA A 40 -10.14 -10.39 -10.15
C ALA A 40 -10.55 -11.85 -9.97
N GLY A 41 -10.11 -12.51 -8.91
CA GLY A 41 -10.54 -13.86 -8.55
C GLY A 41 -11.93 -13.93 -7.90
N ALA A 42 -12.39 -12.85 -7.29
CA ALA A 42 -13.66 -12.80 -6.57
C ALA A 42 -14.82 -12.26 -7.42
N VAL A 43 -14.53 -11.38 -8.37
CA VAL A 43 -15.55 -10.74 -9.23
C VAL A 43 -15.06 -10.65 -10.68
N ASP A 44 -15.98 -10.45 -11.61
CA ASP A 44 -15.66 -10.18 -13.01
C ASP A 44 -15.14 -8.73 -13.16
N LEU A 45 -13.85 -8.54 -12.90
CA LEU A 45 -13.21 -7.22 -12.90
C LEU A 45 -13.09 -6.67 -14.31
N LYS A 46 -13.70 -5.51 -14.57
CA LYS A 46 -13.71 -4.85 -15.88
C LYS A 46 -12.93 -3.54 -15.85
N VAL A 47 -11.66 -3.60 -16.17
CA VAL A 47 -10.74 -2.44 -16.26
C VAL A 47 -9.97 -2.46 -17.59
N PRO A 48 -10.67 -2.46 -18.76
CA PRO A 48 -10.04 -2.75 -20.05
C PRO A 48 -8.93 -1.75 -20.42
N THR A 49 -9.03 -0.50 -20.01
CA THR A 49 -8.00 0.50 -20.28
C THR A 49 -6.73 0.22 -19.49
N LEU A 50 -6.86 -0.10 -18.19
CA LEU A 50 -5.70 -0.41 -17.35
C LEU A 50 -5.05 -1.72 -17.78
N ASP A 51 -5.85 -2.72 -18.17
CA ASP A 51 -5.34 -3.98 -18.70
C ASP A 51 -4.57 -3.76 -20.01
N ALA A 52 -5.13 -3.02 -20.96
CA ALA A 52 -4.44 -2.64 -22.19
C ALA A 52 -3.16 -1.81 -21.95
N LEU A 53 -3.08 -1.05 -20.86
CA LEU A 53 -1.87 -0.34 -20.45
C LEU A 53 -0.85 -1.25 -19.76
N GLY A 54 -1.25 -2.46 -19.31
CA GLY A 54 -0.33 -3.48 -18.80
C GLY A 54 -0.57 -3.89 -17.35
N LEU A 55 -1.74 -3.60 -16.76
CA LEU A 55 -2.03 -3.96 -15.37
C LEU A 55 -1.91 -5.47 -15.13
N GLY A 56 -2.49 -6.32 -16.00
CA GLY A 56 -2.40 -7.77 -15.86
C GLY A 56 -0.96 -8.28 -15.93
N ALA A 57 -0.14 -7.72 -16.83
CA ALA A 57 1.26 -8.03 -16.94
C ALA A 57 2.06 -7.59 -15.69
N ALA A 58 1.75 -6.42 -15.13
CA ALA A 58 2.37 -5.93 -13.89
C ALA A 58 2.02 -6.81 -12.68
N VAL A 59 0.75 -7.23 -12.56
CA VAL A 59 0.32 -8.20 -11.52
C VAL A 59 1.11 -9.49 -11.62
N LYS A 60 1.22 -10.05 -12.81
CA LYS A 60 1.99 -11.28 -13.03
C LYS A 60 3.46 -11.12 -12.68
N LEU A 61 4.07 -9.97 -13.02
CA LEU A 61 5.46 -9.67 -12.71
C LEU A 61 5.68 -9.59 -11.18
N ALA A 62 4.80 -8.90 -10.48
CA ALA A 62 4.95 -8.64 -9.04
C ALA A 62 4.60 -9.86 -8.17
N SER A 63 3.51 -10.58 -8.51
CA SER A 63 2.98 -11.66 -7.66
C SER A 63 3.28 -13.07 -8.14
N GLY A 64 3.78 -13.23 -9.36
CA GLY A 64 3.94 -14.53 -10.01
C GLY A 64 2.62 -15.16 -10.50
N SER A 65 1.47 -14.54 -10.22
CA SER A 65 0.14 -15.06 -10.52
C SER A 65 -0.56 -14.23 -11.58
N THR A 66 -1.42 -14.86 -12.38
CA THR A 66 -2.27 -14.13 -13.33
C THR A 66 -3.54 -13.65 -12.65
N ALA A 67 -3.99 -12.44 -12.99
CA ALA A 67 -5.29 -11.94 -12.59
C ALA A 67 -6.36 -12.32 -13.61
N ALA A 68 -7.45 -12.93 -13.17
CA ALA A 68 -8.51 -13.38 -14.06
C ALA A 68 -9.11 -12.21 -14.88
N GLY A 69 -9.25 -12.37 -16.17
CA GLY A 69 -9.80 -11.35 -17.07
C GLY A 69 -8.89 -10.14 -17.34
N LEU A 70 -7.62 -10.20 -16.93
CA LEU A 70 -6.58 -9.21 -17.23
C LEU A 70 -5.47 -9.87 -18.06
N ASP A 71 -5.73 -10.10 -19.34
CA ASP A 71 -4.86 -10.84 -20.24
C ASP A 71 -4.54 -10.08 -21.54
N ALA A 72 -4.82 -8.78 -21.59
CA ALA A 72 -4.50 -7.97 -22.75
C ALA A 72 -2.99 -7.90 -23.00
N VAL A 73 -2.62 -7.87 -24.29
CA VAL A 73 -1.25 -7.57 -24.68
C VAL A 73 -0.99 -6.09 -24.42
N PRO A 74 0.00 -5.75 -23.57
CA PRO A 74 0.23 -4.35 -23.20
C PRO A 74 0.59 -3.47 -24.39
N THR A 75 -0.02 -2.30 -24.45
CA THR A 75 0.27 -1.24 -25.44
C THR A 75 0.96 -0.03 -24.81
N GLY A 76 1.04 0.01 -23.47
CA GLY A 76 1.72 1.05 -22.70
C GLY A 76 3.07 0.60 -22.15
N ALA A 77 3.77 1.52 -21.48
CA ALA A 77 4.88 1.17 -20.61
C ALA A 77 4.33 0.73 -19.25
N TRP A 78 4.78 -0.39 -18.73
CA TRP A 78 4.32 -0.97 -17.50
C TRP A 78 5.48 -1.59 -16.73
N GLY A 79 5.27 -1.83 -15.44
CA GLY A 79 6.26 -2.47 -14.58
C GLY A 79 5.72 -2.69 -13.17
N ALA A 80 6.55 -3.27 -12.33
CA ALA A 80 6.32 -3.40 -10.91
C ALA A 80 7.51 -2.78 -10.17
N ALA A 81 7.24 -2.04 -9.11
CA ALA A 81 8.24 -1.47 -8.23
C ALA A 81 8.10 -2.10 -6.85
N THR A 82 9.23 -2.35 -6.21
CA THR A 82 9.30 -2.84 -4.83
C THR A 82 9.82 -1.74 -3.94
N GLU A 83 9.15 -1.50 -2.83
CA GLU A 83 9.60 -0.55 -1.82
C GLU A 83 10.94 -1.00 -1.22
N VAL A 84 11.86 -0.05 -1.04
CA VAL A 84 13.16 -0.26 -0.39
C VAL A 84 13.26 0.44 0.97
N SER A 85 12.30 1.33 1.27
CA SER A 85 12.18 1.95 2.59
C SER A 85 11.86 0.90 3.63
N ARG A 86 12.33 1.15 4.84
CA ARG A 86 12.00 0.30 5.98
C ARG A 86 10.61 0.66 6.51
N GLY A 87 9.91 -0.34 7.00
CA GLY A 87 8.58 -0.18 7.53
C GLY A 87 7.51 -0.29 6.43
N LYS A 88 6.31 -0.59 6.88
CA LYS A 88 5.15 -0.78 6.03
C LYS A 88 4.11 0.26 6.39
N ASP A 89 4.27 1.45 5.84
CA ASP A 89 3.48 2.62 6.16
C ASP A 89 3.24 3.49 4.92
N THR A 90 2.14 4.21 4.93
CA THR A 90 1.74 5.10 3.84
C THR A 90 2.74 6.24 3.58
N PRO A 91 3.31 6.94 4.58
CA PRO A 91 4.30 7.98 4.34
C PRO A 91 5.52 7.50 3.57
N SER A 92 6.10 6.37 3.94
CA SER A 92 7.28 5.81 3.27
C SER A 92 7.00 5.50 1.80
N GLY A 93 5.89 4.83 1.49
CA GLY A 93 5.50 4.50 0.13
C GLY A 93 5.29 5.74 -0.74
N HIS A 94 4.64 6.79 -0.21
CA HIS A 94 4.45 8.04 -0.95
C HIS A 94 5.75 8.81 -1.19
N TRP A 95 6.68 8.81 -0.24
CA TRP A 95 7.98 9.42 -0.42
C TRP A 95 8.81 8.67 -1.47
N GLU A 96 8.77 7.35 -1.47
CA GLU A 96 9.45 6.56 -2.51
C GLU A 96 8.88 6.79 -3.91
N LEU A 97 7.56 6.90 -4.06
CA LEU A 97 6.93 7.30 -5.33
C LEU A 97 7.44 8.65 -5.84
N ALA A 98 7.80 9.56 -4.92
CA ALA A 98 8.43 10.84 -5.24
C ALA A 98 9.95 10.74 -5.48
N GLY A 99 10.53 9.54 -5.40
CA GLY A 99 11.97 9.29 -5.59
C GLY A 99 12.82 9.49 -4.34
N VAL A 100 12.21 9.50 -3.15
CA VAL A 100 12.88 9.73 -1.87
C VAL A 100 12.67 8.52 -0.95
N PRO A 101 13.51 7.49 -1.01
CA PRO A 101 13.46 6.40 -0.05
C PRO A 101 13.68 6.91 1.38
N VAL A 102 12.90 6.39 2.33
CA VAL A 102 12.98 6.78 3.74
C VAL A 102 14.08 5.97 4.42
N PRO A 103 15.17 6.60 4.91
CA PRO A 103 16.31 5.89 5.47
C PRO A 103 16.18 5.56 6.97
N TRP A 104 15.08 5.93 7.60
CA TRP A 104 14.81 5.67 9.02
C TRP A 104 13.57 4.81 9.21
N GLU A 105 13.44 4.24 10.40
CA GLU A 105 12.22 3.55 10.83
C GLU A 105 11.32 4.55 11.57
N TRP A 106 10.03 4.51 11.26
CA TRP A 106 9.03 5.25 11.99
C TRP A 106 8.76 4.59 13.35
N HIS A 107 8.51 5.40 14.35
CA HIS A 107 8.00 4.87 15.61
C HIS A 107 6.54 4.42 15.40
N THR A 108 6.28 3.16 15.65
CA THR A 108 4.93 2.59 15.62
C THR A 108 4.44 2.33 17.04
N PHE A 109 3.19 2.65 17.29
CA PHE A 109 2.54 2.33 18.54
C PHE A 109 2.08 0.87 18.54
N PRO A 110 1.96 0.23 19.72
CA PRO A 110 1.50 -1.15 19.80
C PRO A 110 0.06 -1.28 19.31
N ASP A 111 -0.27 -2.44 18.75
CA ASP A 111 -1.65 -2.80 18.37
C ASP A 111 -2.44 -3.23 19.62
N THR A 112 -2.75 -2.24 20.45
CA THR A 112 -3.49 -2.40 21.71
C THR A 112 -4.51 -1.28 21.86
N ASP A 113 -5.52 -1.48 22.68
CA ASP A 113 -6.50 -0.46 23.05
C ASP A 113 -6.34 -0.16 24.57
N PRO A 114 -5.90 1.05 24.95
CA PRO A 114 -5.46 2.17 24.11
C PRO A 114 -4.07 1.95 23.48
N ALA A 115 -3.87 2.47 22.26
CA ALA A 115 -2.60 2.42 21.53
C ALA A 115 -1.66 3.54 21.97
N PHE A 116 -2.18 4.77 22.12
CA PHE A 116 -1.36 5.93 22.52
C PHE A 116 -1.20 6.01 24.03
N PRO A 117 0.02 6.30 24.53
CA PRO A 117 0.23 6.54 25.95
C PRO A 117 -0.64 7.71 26.48
N PRO A 118 -1.24 7.59 27.67
CA PRO A 118 -2.09 8.65 28.24
C PRO A 118 -1.43 10.03 28.31
N ALA A 119 -0.12 10.07 28.57
CA ALA A 119 0.63 11.33 28.61
C ALA A 119 0.68 12.02 27.23
N LEU A 120 0.77 11.24 26.14
CA LEU A 120 0.77 11.76 24.77
C LEU A 120 -0.61 12.30 24.41
N THR A 121 -1.68 11.56 24.71
CA THR A 121 -3.05 12.02 24.44
C THR A 121 -3.38 13.29 25.23
N ALA A 122 -2.94 13.40 26.49
CA ALA A 122 -3.12 14.59 27.29
C ALA A 122 -2.39 15.82 26.68
N GLN A 123 -1.17 15.63 26.18
CA GLN A 123 -0.42 16.70 25.51
C GLN A 123 -1.10 17.15 24.21
N ILE A 124 -1.59 16.19 23.39
CA ILE A 124 -2.32 16.48 22.16
C ILE A 124 -3.58 17.28 22.48
N CYS A 125 -4.38 16.83 23.44
CA CYS A 125 -5.61 17.52 23.86
C CYS A 125 -5.32 18.93 24.36
N ALA A 126 -4.31 19.11 25.18
CA ALA A 126 -3.92 20.42 25.69
C ALA A 126 -3.47 21.36 24.55
N ALA A 127 -2.67 20.85 23.59
CA ALA A 127 -2.21 21.64 22.45
C ALA A 127 -3.35 21.99 21.48
N ALA A 128 -4.31 21.09 21.30
CA ALA A 128 -5.46 21.28 20.43
C ALA A 128 -6.62 22.05 21.08
N GLY A 129 -6.61 22.25 22.39
CA GLY A 129 -7.71 22.86 23.14
C GLY A 129 -8.97 22.00 23.19
N THR A 130 -8.82 20.66 23.21
CA THR A 130 -9.92 19.69 23.25
C THR A 130 -9.94 18.95 24.58
N GLU A 131 -11.14 18.46 24.99
CA GLU A 131 -11.30 17.68 26.22
C GLU A 131 -10.91 16.21 26.08
N GLY A 132 -10.71 15.73 24.86
CA GLY A 132 -10.36 14.33 24.57
C GLY A 132 -10.18 14.05 23.10
N ILE A 133 -9.91 12.77 22.77
CA ILE A 133 -9.83 12.23 21.43
C ILE A 133 -10.95 11.20 21.23
N LEU A 134 -11.38 11.00 19.97
CA LEU A 134 -12.51 10.12 19.66
C LEU A 134 -12.12 8.64 19.58
N GLY A 135 -10.84 8.34 19.53
CA GLY A 135 -10.35 6.97 19.47
C GLY A 135 -8.88 6.90 19.88
N ASN A 136 -8.51 5.80 20.48
CA ASN A 136 -7.13 5.49 20.88
C ASN A 136 -6.96 3.98 20.94
#